data_525c3dab1af91cb94cd24ae99df84300
#
_entry.id   525c3dab1af91cb94cd24ae99df84300
#
_cell.length_a   1.000
_cell.length_b   1.000
_cell.length_c   1.000
_cell.angle_alpha   90.00
_cell.angle_beta   90.00
_cell.angle_gamma   90.00
#
_symmetry.space_group_name_H-M   'P 1'
#
loop_
_entity.id
_entity.type
_entity.pdbx_description
1 polymer ?
#
loop_
_entity_poly.entity_id
_entity_poly.type
_entity_poly.pdbx_seq_one_letter_code
_entity_poly.pdbx_strand_id
1 'polypeptide(L)'
;MQQKKVGFASSLGFILAAAGSAIGLGNLWGFPYKVSQCGGAAFVLVYIACVLLIGFCTMLAEMHLGRRAQANPVTAYKVVHRNIGWFGLIAVLIPAFIVCYYSVLGGWTIKFTVNSFAGNAGILSGFSVNTGEVIAYTGIFILLAVLIIMGGVQDGIEKMSKILMPVLFLIIVGVAVYSLTLGEGVREGLVFYLKPDFSKMTFKSVLTAMGQAFYSLSLGMGIMITYGSYTGKEINLCRSCAMVCLFDTIIALLAGLAIFPAVAHFDPSLLGSSKGVALMYIILPDVFESMGAAGRVVSFAFFFMVAIAAITSVVSLIEVVTQFVLQKFHINRKLSALVVAALCFAVSIPIGISLGHVAINEQSSPALFGMDWLTFFDEVTNTVLMPVCALFACITVGWILTPERVIAELEEAGTKLPAFLRAVYPVMIRFLTPALILVVEIFGLVSEIQNKATPVVIFAYALVLLGALAYFLFLRNGSTGTNADEKASK
;
A
#
# COMPACT_ATOMS: atom_id res chain seq x y z
N MET A 1 13.54 -35.73 5.73
CA MET A 1 12.32 -34.94 5.93
C MET A 1 12.26 -33.88 4.85
N GLN A 2 11.33 -33.97 3.90
CA GLN A 2 11.12 -32.89 2.93
C GLN A 2 10.72 -31.63 3.71
N GLN A 3 11.51 -30.57 3.65
CA GLN A 3 11.12 -29.28 4.18
C GLN A 3 9.80 -28.88 3.49
N LYS A 4 8.73 -28.76 4.27
CA LYS A 4 7.42 -28.29 3.80
C LYS A 4 7.66 -26.96 3.07
N LYS A 5 7.43 -26.91 1.76
CA LYS A 5 7.65 -25.70 0.94
C LYS A 5 6.87 -24.56 1.59
N VAL A 6 7.55 -23.54 2.08
CA VAL A 6 6.93 -22.35 2.66
C VAL A 6 6.42 -21.51 1.48
N GLY A 7 5.12 -21.60 1.18
CA GLY A 7 4.49 -20.88 0.07
C GLY A 7 2.99 -20.91 0.17
N PHE A 8 2.30 -20.19 -0.70
CA PHE A 8 0.84 -20.20 -0.79
C PHE A 8 0.34 -21.60 -1.19
N ALA A 9 -0.74 -22.04 -0.55
CA ALA A 9 -1.33 -23.35 -0.82
C ALA A 9 -2.19 -23.35 -2.10
N SER A 10 -2.68 -22.18 -2.52
CA SER A 10 -3.59 -22.07 -3.67
C SER A 10 -3.41 -20.73 -4.42
N SER A 11 -3.73 -20.76 -5.73
CA SER A 11 -3.75 -19.55 -6.56
C SER A 11 -4.75 -18.52 -6.06
N LEU A 12 -5.94 -18.95 -5.59
CA LEU A 12 -6.94 -18.05 -5.01
C LEU A 12 -6.43 -17.43 -3.72
N GLY A 13 -5.76 -18.20 -2.84
CA GLY A 13 -5.18 -17.68 -1.61
C GLY A 13 -4.10 -16.65 -1.87
N PHE A 14 -3.23 -16.89 -2.86
CA PHE A 14 -2.25 -15.91 -3.31
C PHE A 14 -2.91 -14.61 -3.82
N ILE A 15 -3.91 -14.72 -4.72
CA ILE A 15 -4.62 -13.56 -5.26
C ILE A 15 -5.29 -12.75 -4.15
N LEU A 16 -5.99 -13.42 -3.22
CA LEU A 16 -6.66 -12.73 -2.11
C LEU A 16 -5.68 -12.10 -1.12
N ALA A 17 -4.53 -12.73 -0.88
CA ALA A 17 -3.49 -12.15 -0.03
C ALA A 17 -2.84 -10.93 -0.70
N ALA A 18 -2.50 -11.02 -1.99
CA ALA A 18 -1.92 -9.91 -2.74
C ALA A 18 -2.94 -8.76 -2.93
N ALA A 19 -4.21 -9.08 -3.22
CA ALA A 19 -5.27 -8.08 -3.26
C ALA A 19 -5.53 -7.46 -1.88
N GLY A 20 -5.51 -8.24 -0.78
CA GLY A 20 -5.64 -7.72 0.57
C GLY A 20 -4.47 -6.84 1.01
N SER A 21 -3.29 -7.05 0.43
CA SER A 21 -2.16 -6.13 0.59
C SER A 21 -2.38 -4.82 -0.16
N ALA A 22 -2.88 -4.90 -1.38
CA ALA A 22 -3.17 -3.74 -2.23
C ALA A 22 -4.35 -2.91 -1.67
N ILE A 23 -5.44 -3.58 -1.27
CA ILE A 23 -6.65 -2.97 -0.73
C ILE A 23 -6.42 -2.56 0.74
N GLY A 24 -6.16 -1.29 0.97
CA GLY A 24 -5.87 -0.73 2.28
C GLY A 24 -6.52 0.65 2.49
N LEU A 25 -5.94 1.43 3.39
CA LEU A 25 -6.31 2.84 3.60
C LEU A 25 -6.17 3.65 2.30
N GLY A 26 -5.28 3.23 1.41
CA GLY A 26 -5.08 3.84 0.10
C GLY A 26 -6.33 3.86 -0.78
N ASN A 27 -7.15 2.80 -0.76
CA ASN A 27 -8.38 2.69 -1.54
C ASN A 27 -9.58 3.32 -0.84
N LEU A 28 -9.68 3.12 0.48
CA LEU A 28 -10.86 3.50 1.25
C LEU A 28 -10.82 4.95 1.72
N TRP A 29 -9.65 5.53 1.81
CA TRP A 29 -9.44 6.92 2.21
C TRP A 29 -8.63 7.71 1.18
N GLY A 30 -7.43 7.26 0.81
CA GLY A 30 -6.52 7.99 -0.06
C GLY A 30 -7.10 8.25 -1.45
N PHE A 31 -7.74 7.26 -2.06
CA PHE A 31 -8.33 7.39 -3.38
C PHE A 31 -9.53 8.37 -3.39
N PRO A 32 -10.58 8.24 -2.54
CA PRO A 32 -11.66 9.22 -2.50
C PRO A 32 -11.16 10.64 -2.20
N TYR A 33 -10.19 10.79 -1.30
CA TYR A 33 -9.56 12.08 -1.03
C TYR A 33 -8.94 12.69 -2.30
N LYS A 34 -8.13 11.92 -3.04
CA LYS A 34 -7.47 12.40 -4.27
C LYS A 34 -8.49 12.67 -5.40
N VAL A 35 -9.54 11.84 -5.52
CA VAL A 35 -10.66 12.10 -6.44
C VAL A 35 -11.30 13.45 -6.13
N SER A 36 -11.55 13.74 -4.85
CA SER A 36 -12.12 15.00 -4.39
C SER A 36 -11.24 16.20 -4.80
N GLN A 37 -9.93 16.10 -4.63
CA GLN A 37 -8.99 17.21 -4.89
C GLN A 37 -8.59 17.39 -6.35
N CYS A 38 -8.71 16.35 -7.18
CA CYS A 38 -8.07 16.29 -8.50
C CYS A 38 -9.05 16.21 -9.68
N GLY A 39 -10.31 16.64 -9.52
CA GLY A 39 -11.24 16.77 -10.63
C GLY A 39 -12.26 15.64 -10.78
N GLY A 40 -12.57 14.91 -9.70
CA GLY A 40 -13.69 13.95 -9.68
C GLY A 40 -13.50 12.80 -10.67
N ALA A 41 -14.55 12.53 -11.47
CA ALA A 41 -14.59 11.42 -12.43
C ALA A 41 -13.45 11.40 -13.46
N ALA A 42 -12.93 12.56 -13.87
CA ALA A 42 -11.82 12.62 -14.81
C ALA A 42 -10.54 12.02 -14.20
N PHE A 43 -10.27 12.29 -12.92
CA PHE A 43 -9.18 11.67 -12.17
C PHE A 43 -9.34 10.13 -12.11
N VAL A 44 -10.56 9.64 -11.87
CA VAL A 44 -10.85 8.19 -11.83
C VAL A 44 -10.46 7.49 -13.11
N LEU A 45 -10.78 8.07 -14.28
CA LEU A 45 -10.42 7.50 -15.59
C LEU A 45 -8.90 7.44 -15.79
N VAL A 46 -8.19 8.51 -15.42
CA VAL A 46 -6.71 8.54 -15.49
C VAL A 46 -6.09 7.52 -14.55
N TYR A 47 -6.62 7.39 -13.32
CA TYR A 47 -6.17 6.39 -12.36
C TYR A 47 -6.32 4.96 -12.92
N ILE A 48 -7.49 4.62 -13.50
CA ILE A 48 -7.71 3.30 -14.10
C ILE A 48 -6.71 3.05 -15.23
N ALA A 49 -6.46 4.04 -16.10
CA ALA A 49 -5.46 3.92 -17.15
C ALA A 49 -4.05 3.67 -16.57
N CYS A 50 -3.67 4.36 -15.48
CA CYS A 50 -2.38 4.16 -14.80
C CYS A 50 -2.27 2.75 -14.20
N VAL A 51 -3.34 2.24 -13.56
CA VAL A 51 -3.37 0.87 -13.03
C VAL A 51 -3.14 -0.16 -14.12
N LEU A 52 -3.83 -0.02 -15.26
CA LEU A 52 -3.75 -0.98 -16.36
C LEU A 52 -2.41 -0.93 -17.12
N LEU A 53 -1.89 0.26 -17.37
CA LEU A 53 -0.70 0.43 -18.20
C LEU A 53 0.59 0.30 -17.39
N ILE A 54 0.67 0.96 -16.24
CA ILE A 54 1.89 1.05 -15.44
C ILE A 54 1.87 0.04 -14.31
N GLY A 55 0.77 0.02 -13.54
CA GLY A 55 0.62 -0.80 -12.36
C GLY A 55 0.75 -2.29 -12.65
N PHE A 56 0.03 -2.80 -13.64
CA PHE A 56 0.09 -4.20 -14.04
C PHE A 56 1.51 -4.64 -14.44
N CYS A 57 2.19 -3.84 -15.27
CA CYS A 57 3.54 -4.18 -15.76
C CYS A 57 4.56 -4.22 -14.64
N THR A 58 4.52 -3.24 -13.73
CA THR A 58 5.42 -3.17 -12.57
C THR A 58 5.13 -4.30 -11.59
N MET A 59 3.86 -4.60 -11.32
CA MET A 59 3.45 -5.71 -10.45
C MET A 59 3.96 -7.05 -10.97
N LEU A 60 3.78 -7.31 -12.26
CA LEU A 60 4.26 -8.55 -12.88
C LEU A 60 5.78 -8.67 -12.78
N ALA A 61 6.52 -7.57 -12.97
CA ALA A 61 7.96 -7.51 -12.81
C ALA A 61 8.40 -7.86 -11.39
N GLU A 62 7.80 -7.23 -10.37
CA GLU A 62 8.12 -7.47 -8.96
C GLU A 62 7.77 -8.90 -8.53
N MET A 63 6.57 -9.40 -8.86
CA MET A 63 6.18 -10.78 -8.56
C MET A 63 7.09 -11.80 -9.24
N HIS A 64 7.52 -11.53 -10.48
CA HIS A 64 8.46 -12.39 -11.18
C HIS A 64 9.84 -12.42 -10.52
N LEU A 65 10.39 -11.26 -10.12
CA LEU A 65 11.66 -11.18 -9.39
C LEU A 65 11.61 -12.01 -8.11
N GLY A 66 10.54 -11.90 -7.33
CA GLY A 66 10.33 -12.69 -6.13
C GLY A 66 10.25 -14.18 -6.40
N ARG A 67 9.44 -14.61 -7.38
CA ARG A 67 9.28 -16.02 -7.77
C ARG A 67 10.59 -16.62 -8.26
N ARG A 68 11.38 -15.87 -9.02
CA ARG A 68 12.68 -16.30 -9.50
C ARG A 68 13.67 -16.56 -8.37
N ALA A 69 13.71 -15.69 -7.37
CA ALA A 69 14.65 -15.77 -6.26
C ALA A 69 14.22 -16.70 -5.14
N GLN A 70 12.91 -16.89 -4.92
CA GLN A 70 12.32 -17.62 -3.77
C GLN A 70 12.88 -17.12 -2.42
N ALA A 71 13.14 -15.82 -2.31
CA ALA A 71 13.81 -15.19 -1.17
C ALA A 71 13.36 -13.73 -0.99
N ASN A 72 13.87 -13.07 0.06
CA ASN A 72 13.59 -11.67 0.36
C ASN A 72 14.03 -10.71 -0.79
N PRO A 73 13.55 -9.46 -0.80
CA PRO A 73 13.84 -8.51 -1.88
C PRO A 73 15.34 -8.27 -2.12
N VAL A 74 16.19 -8.22 -1.07
CA VAL A 74 17.64 -8.03 -1.23
C VAL A 74 18.26 -9.16 -2.04
N THR A 75 17.88 -10.40 -1.72
CA THR A 75 18.33 -11.59 -2.43
C THR A 75 17.75 -11.65 -3.83
N ALA A 76 16.49 -11.21 -4.04
CA ALA A 76 15.84 -11.20 -5.34
C ALA A 76 16.59 -10.35 -6.37
N TYR A 77 17.01 -9.16 -5.99
CA TYR A 77 17.85 -8.32 -6.85
C TYR A 77 19.27 -8.90 -6.99
N LYS A 78 19.86 -9.41 -5.91
CA LYS A 78 21.21 -9.98 -5.90
C LYS A 78 21.36 -11.20 -6.82
N VAL A 79 20.32 -12.04 -6.95
CA VAL A 79 20.28 -13.19 -7.87
C VAL A 79 20.29 -12.76 -9.33
N VAL A 80 19.75 -11.59 -9.66
CA VAL A 80 19.84 -11.02 -11.01
C VAL A 80 21.26 -10.49 -11.27
N HIS A 81 21.78 -9.68 -10.35
CA HIS A 81 23.15 -9.19 -10.44
C HIS A 81 23.65 -8.79 -9.05
N ARG A 82 24.84 -9.30 -8.67
CA ARG A 82 25.42 -9.14 -7.32
C ARG A 82 25.48 -7.69 -6.82
N ASN A 83 25.70 -6.74 -7.71
CA ASN A 83 25.89 -5.34 -7.32
C ASN A 83 24.59 -4.55 -7.13
N ILE A 84 23.40 -5.09 -7.51
CA ILE A 84 22.13 -4.38 -7.39
C ILE A 84 21.26 -4.84 -6.19
N GLY A 85 21.78 -5.71 -5.32
CA GLY A 85 21.05 -6.14 -4.14
C GLY A 85 20.64 -5.00 -3.20
N TRP A 86 21.29 -3.83 -3.26
CA TRP A 86 20.92 -2.66 -2.49
C TRP A 86 19.57 -2.07 -2.92
N PHE A 87 19.10 -2.28 -4.16
CA PHE A 87 17.73 -1.95 -4.57
C PHE A 87 16.72 -2.64 -3.65
N GLY A 88 16.96 -3.93 -3.38
CA GLY A 88 16.12 -4.70 -2.47
C GLY A 88 16.20 -4.24 -1.02
N LEU A 89 17.33 -3.68 -0.57
CA LEU A 89 17.42 -3.13 0.78
C LEU A 89 16.53 -1.88 0.95
N ILE A 90 16.51 -1.01 -0.06
CA ILE A 90 15.57 0.14 -0.07
C ILE A 90 14.14 -0.36 -0.07
N ALA A 91 13.81 -1.39 -0.89
CA ALA A 91 12.49 -2.01 -0.92
C ALA A 91 12.07 -2.64 0.44
N VAL A 92 13.01 -2.99 1.33
CA VAL A 92 12.73 -3.46 2.70
C VAL A 92 12.57 -2.30 3.68
N LEU A 93 13.31 -1.20 3.50
CA LEU A 93 13.23 -0.03 4.38
C LEU A 93 11.89 0.71 4.23
N ILE A 94 11.36 0.83 3.01
CA ILE A 94 10.09 1.51 2.74
C ILE A 94 8.95 0.96 3.60
N PRO A 95 8.62 -0.35 3.58
CA PRO A 95 7.56 -0.89 4.40
C PRO A 95 7.84 -0.75 5.91
N ALA A 96 9.10 -0.78 6.36
CA ALA A 96 9.43 -0.54 7.76
C ALA A 96 9.00 0.88 8.20
N PHE A 97 9.25 1.90 7.37
CA PHE A 97 8.81 3.28 7.65
C PHE A 97 7.28 3.41 7.56
N ILE A 98 6.66 2.80 6.54
CA ILE A 98 5.19 2.85 6.37
C ILE A 98 4.50 2.24 7.59
N VAL A 99 4.92 1.08 8.09
CA VAL A 99 4.33 0.43 9.27
C VAL A 99 4.26 1.38 10.47
N CYS A 100 5.28 2.23 10.66
CA CYS A 100 5.34 3.13 11.82
C CYS A 100 4.17 4.13 11.85
N TYR A 101 3.83 4.79 10.74
CA TYR A 101 2.70 5.73 10.71
C TYR A 101 1.37 5.07 10.39
N TYR A 102 1.38 4.04 9.55
CA TYR A 102 0.18 3.30 9.17
C TYR A 102 -0.49 2.61 10.37
N SER A 103 0.32 2.13 11.32
CA SER A 103 -0.18 1.49 12.53
C SER A 103 -0.91 2.46 13.47
N VAL A 104 -0.54 3.74 13.48
CA VAL A 104 -1.26 4.78 14.23
C VAL A 104 -2.66 4.96 13.64
N LEU A 105 -2.75 5.13 12.31
CA LEU A 105 -4.05 5.24 11.62
C LEU A 105 -4.90 3.98 11.77
N GLY A 106 -4.26 2.79 11.71
CA GLY A 106 -4.92 1.53 11.98
C GLY A 106 -5.48 1.42 13.40
N GLY A 107 -4.75 1.91 14.40
CA GLY A 107 -5.21 2.02 15.79
C GLY A 107 -6.42 2.95 15.93
N TRP A 108 -6.39 4.11 15.27
CA TRP A 108 -7.53 5.02 15.20
C TRP A 108 -8.77 4.34 14.61
N THR A 109 -8.58 3.58 13.52
CA THR A 109 -9.68 2.83 12.89
C THR A 109 -10.34 1.84 13.87
N ILE A 110 -9.55 1.13 14.70
CA ILE A 110 -10.09 0.24 15.75
C ILE A 110 -10.87 1.04 16.77
N LYS A 111 -10.37 2.19 17.26
CA LYS A 111 -11.08 3.05 18.20
C LYS A 111 -12.44 3.48 17.64
N PHE A 112 -12.47 3.97 16.39
CA PHE A 112 -13.70 4.39 15.73
C PHE A 112 -14.66 3.22 15.50
N THR A 113 -14.17 2.02 15.20
CA THR A 113 -15.00 0.81 15.11
C THR A 113 -15.68 0.49 16.45
N VAL A 114 -14.92 0.45 17.53
CA VAL A 114 -15.43 0.12 18.88
C VAL A 114 -16.44 1.16 19.36
N ASN A 115 -16.19 2.43 19.04
CA ASN A 115 -17.03 3.54 19.50
C ASN A 115 -18.28 3.81 18.62
N SER A 116 -18.42 3.14 17.47
CA SER A 116 -19.46 3.45 16.46
C SER A 116 -20.89 3.44 17.02
N PHE A 117 -21.21 2.56 17.97
CA PHE A 117 -22.55 2.49 18.56
C PHE A 117 -22.81 3.57 19.61
N ALA A 118 -21.76 4.15 20.20
CA ALA A 118 -21.87 5.30 21.10
C ALA A 118 -21.93 6.64 20.35
N GLY A 119 -21.46 6.65 19.07
CA GLY A 119 -21.34 7.82 18.21
C GLY A 119 -19.87 8.23 18.03
N ASN A 120 -19.51 8.56 16.80
CA ASN A 120 -18.13 8.91 16.43
C ASN A 120 -17.93 10.42 16.14
N ALA A 121 -19.02 11.19 16.04
CA ALA A 121 -18.92 12.63 15.82
C ALA A 121 -18.17 13.31 16.97
N GLY A 122 -17.19 14.15 16.64
CA GLY A 122 -16.39 14.90 17.62
C GLY A 122 -15.41 14.07 18.49
N ILE A 123 -15.40 12.73 18.37
CA ILE A 123 -14.54 11.88 19.23
C ILE A 123 -13.04 12.13 19.00
N LEU A 124 -12.66 12.56 17.80
CA LEU A 124 -11.26 12.72 17.40
C LEU A 124 -10.54 13.70 18.33
N SER A 125 -11.15 14.83 18.68
CA SER A 125 -10.52 15.87 19.50
C SER A 125 -10.11 15.40 20.90
N GLY A 126 -10.90 14.53 21.54
CA GLY A 126 -10.57 13.97 22.84
C GLY A 126 -9.62 12.77 22.75
N PHE A 127 -9.87 11.89 21.78
CA PHE A 127 -9.08 10.66 21.59
C PHE A 127 -7.66 10.95 21.11
N SER A 128 -7.51 11.83 20.10
CA SER A 128 -6.21 12.02 19.43
C SER A 128 -5.13 12.61 20.36
N VAL A 129 -5.53 13.38 21.35
CA VAL A 129 -4.62 13.96 22.37
C VAL A 129 -4.41 13.04 23.58
N ASN A 130 -5.24 12.02 23.74
CA ASN A 130 -5.03 11.03 24.79
C ASN A 130 -3.94 10.04 24.39
N THR A 131 -2.70 10.40 24.67
CA THR A 131 -1.51 9.61 24.33
C THR A 131 -1.63 8.15 24.78
N GLY A 132 -2.20 7.88 25.94
CA GLY A 132 -2.38 6.52 26.47
C GLY A 132 -3.32 5.68 25.58
N GLU A 133 -4.45 6.24 25.16
CA GLU A 133 -5.38 5.56 24.26
C GLU A 133 -4.77 5.36 22.86
N VAL A 134 -4.12 6.38 22.31
CA VAL A 134 -3.48 6.29 20.99
C VAL A 134 -2.44 5.17 20.97
N ILE A 135 -1.57 5.10 21.99
CA ILE A 135 -0.54 4.05 22.13
C ILE A 135 -1.21 2.67 22.29
N ALA A 136 -2.26 2.55 23.13
CA ALA A 136 -2.95 1.29 23.37
C ALA A 136 -3.58 0.74 22.09
N TYR A 137 -4.35 1.55 21.35
CA TYR A 137 -4.99 1.12 20.10
C TYR A 137 -3.97 0.84 18.99
N THR A 138 -2.89 1.60 18.89
CA THR A 138 -1.76 1.32 17.97
C THR A 138 -1.10 -0.01 18.32
N GLY A 139 -0.88 -0.28 19.62
CA GLY A 139 -0.33 -1.54 20.09
C GLY A 139 -1.24 -2.73 19.80
N ILE A 140 -2.56 -2.59 20.00
CA ILE A 140 -3.54 -3.62 19.64
C ILE A 140 -3.50 -3.91 18.14
N PHE A 141 -3.44 -2.88 17.30
CA PHE A 141 -3.40 -3.04 15.85
C PHE A 141 -2.14 -3.82 15.39
N ILE A 142 -0.95 -3.45 15.89
CA ILE A 142 0.30 -4.15 15.60
C ILE A 142 0.27 -5.59 16.14
N LEU A 143 -0.25 -5.80 17.33
CA LEU A 143 -0.36 -7.14 17.93
C LEU A 143 -1.21 -8.07 17.06
N LEU A 144 -2.37 -7.61 16.58
CA LEU A 144 -3.22 -8.37 15.66
C LEU A 144 -2.46 -8.77 14.39
N ALA A 145 -1.70 -7.86 13.80
CA ALA A 145 -0.89 -8.14 12.62
C ALA A 145 0.20 -9.19 12.91
N VAL A 146 0.90 -9.05 14.02
CA VAL A 146 1.96 -10.00 14.43
C VAL A 146 1.41 -11.40 14.65
N LEU A 147 0.27 -11.53 15.31
CA LEU A 147 -0.38 -12.84 15.54
C LEU A 147 -0.66 -13.57 14.22
N ILE A 148 -1.08 -12.83 13.18
CA ILE A 148 -1.32 -13.37 11.85
C ILE A 148 0.01 -13.82 11.21
N ILE A 149 1.04 -12.98 11.26
CA ILE A 149 2.35 -13.28 10.67
C ILE A 149 3.01 -14.48 11.33
N MET A 150 2.86 -14.63 12.64
CA MET A 150 3.38 -15.79 13.41
C MET A 150 2.75 -17.12 12.97
N GLY A 151 1.54 -17.09 12.39
CA GLY A 151 0.89 -18.25 11.77
C GLY A 151 1.53 -18.69 10.45
N GLY A 152 2.43 -17.87 9.87
CA GLY A 152 3.09 -18.15 8.59
C GLY A 152 2.26 -17.79 7.37
N VAL A 153 2.73 -18.23 6.19
CA VAL A 153 2.09 -17.85 4.92
C VAL A 153 0.74 -18.53 4.75
N GLN A 154 0.64 -19.84 4.96
CA GLN A 154 -0.58 -20.62 4.72
C GLN A 154 -1.63 -20.42 5.81
N ASP A 155 -1.23 -20.70 7.08
CA ASP A 155 -2.17 -20.71 8.21
C ASP A 155 -2.41 -19.30 8.80
N GLY A 156 -1.55 -18.34 8.50
CA GLY A 156 -1.69 -16.93 8.88
C GLY A 156 -2.23 -16.10 7.72
N ILE A 157 -1.35 -15.66 6.82
CA ILE A 157 -1.64 -14.67 5.78
C ILE A 157 -2.74 -15.16 4.81
N GLU A 158 -2.57 -16.35 4.23
CA GLU A 158 -3.52 -16.88 3.24
C GLU A 158 -4.89 -17.16 3.85
N LYS A 159 -4.92 -17.82 5.02
CA LYS A 159 -6.18 -18.15 5.71
C LYS A 159 -6.95 -16.90 6.11
N MET A 160 -6.25 -15.92 6.69
CA MET A 160 -6.86 -14.64 7.05
C MET A 160 -7.44 -13.92 5.82
N SER A 161 -6.66 -13.82 4.73
CA SER A 161 -7.11 -13.12 3.52
C SER A 161 -8.31 -13.80 2.88
N LYS A 162 -8.39 -15.14 2.90
CA LYS A 162 -9.55 -15.90 2.41
C LYS A 162 -10.84 -15.60 3.18
N ILE A 163 -10.75 -15.19 4.44
CA ILE A 163 -11.91 -14.84 5.28
C ILE A 163 -12.22 -13.36 5.16
N LEU A 164 -11.21 -12.51 5.37
CA LEU A 164 -11.44 -11.08 5.53
C LEU A 164 -11.74 -10.37 4.19
N MET A 165 -11.17 -10.81 3.06
CA MET A 165 -11.40 -10.16 1.78
C MET A 165 -12.85 -10.27 1.28
N PRO A 166 -13.51 -11.46 1.31
CA PRO A 166 -14.93 -11.54 1.00
C PRO A 166 -15.81 -10.72 1.96
N VAL A 167 -15.49 -10.70 3.26
CA VAL A 167 -16.23 -9.89 4.25
C VAL A 167 -16.12 -8.41 3.92
N LEU A 168 -14.91 -7.91 3.64
CA LEU A 168 -14.67 -6.54 3.21
C LEU A 168 -15.49 -6.19 1.97
N PHE A 169 -15.46 -7.07 0.96
CA PHE A 169 -16.20 -6.86 -0.29
C PHE A 169 -17.71 -6.75 -0.06
N LEU A 170 -18.28 -7.64 0.77
CA LEU A 170 -19.71 -7.59 1.10
C LEU A 170 -20.08 -6.30 1.86
N ILE A 171 -19.25 -5.86 2.79
CA ILE A 171 -19.50 -4.65 3.56
C ILE A 171 -19.44 -3.42 2.63
N ILE A 172 -18.41 -3.28 1.78
CA ILE A 172 -18.30 -2.10 0.91
C ILE A 172 -19.45 -2.01 -0.08
N VAL A 173 -19.92 -3.15 -0.63
CA VAL A 173 -21.11 -3.21 -1.48
C VAL A 173 -22.33 -2.76 -0.70
N GLY A 174 -22.52 -3.28 0.52
CA GLY A 174 -23.66 -2.88 1.39
C GLY A 174 -23.67 -1.39 1.72
N VAL A 175 -22.51 -0.82 2.10
CA VAL A 175 -22.37 0.61 2.39
C VAL A 175 -22.62 1.47 1.14
N ALA A 176 -22.08 1.05 -0.02
CA ALA A 176 -22.29 1.75 -1.28
C ALA A 176 -23.78 1.74 -1.70
N VAL A 177 -24.44 0.58 -1.62
CA VAL A 177 -25.88 0.47 -1.90
C VAL A 177 -26.68 1.35 -0.95
N TYR A 178 -26.39 1.33 0.35
CA TYR A 178 -27.07 2.17 1.33
C TYR A 178 -26.86 3.65 1.02
N SER A 179 -25.64 4.08 0.70
CA SER A 179 -25.32 5.47 0.32
C SER A 179 -26.17 5.97 -0.86
N LEU A 180 -26.46 5.09 -1.82
CA LEU A 180 -27.31 5.41 -2.98
C LEU A 180 -28.80 5.57 -2.64
N THR A 181 -29.25 5.15 -1.46
CA THR A 181 -30.66 5.25 -1.01
C THR A 181 -30.95 6.45 -0.13
N LEU A 182 -29.98 7.32 0.15
CA LEU A 182 -30.09 8.41 1.11
C LEU A 182 -31.03 9.56 0.67
N GLY A 183 -31.33 9.69 -0.61
CA GLY A 183 -32.31 10.69 -1.12
C GLY A 183 -31.66 11.95 -1.70
N GLU A 184 -31.97 13.14 -1.15
CA GLU A 184 -31.45 14.41 -1.68
C GLU A 184 -29.92 14.47 -1.61
N GLY A 185 -29.26 15.12 -2.59
CA GLY A 185 -27.81 15.25 -2.68
C GLY A 185 -27.09 14.05 -3.31
N VAL A 186 -27.68 12.86 -3.32
CA VAL A 186 -27.06 11.64 -3.91
C VAL A 186 -26.74 11.84 -5.38
N ARG A 187 -27.62 12.51 -6.13
CA ARG A 187 -27.42 12.81 -7.55
C ARG A 187 -26.19 13.68 -7.78
N GLU A 188 -25.97 14.69 -6.96
CA GLU A 188 -24.83 15.59 -7.02
C GLU A 188 -23.53 14.83 -6.78
N GLY A 189 -23.51 13.96 -5.77
CA GLY A 189 -22.38 13.08 -5.48
C GLY A 189 -22.06 12.12 -6.62
N LEU A 190 -23.09 11.51 -7.23
CA LEU A 190 -22.94 10.64 -8.40
C LEU A 190 -22.45 11.39 -9.63
N VAL A 191 -22.97 12.59 -9.91
CA VAL A 191 -22.51 13.43 -11.02
C VAL A 191 -21.05 13.81 -10.84
N PHE A 192 -20.65 14.22 -9.63
CA PHE A 192 -19.27 14.53 -9.31
C PHE A 192 -18.33 13.33 -9.56
N TYR A 193 -18.78 12.13 -9.16
CA TYR A 193 -17.96 10.92 -9.19
C TYR A 193 -17.95 10.18 -10.55
N LEU A 194 -19.02 10.29 -11.34
CA LEU A 194 -19.21 9.49 -12.57
C LEU A 194 -19.19 10.31 -13.86
N LYS A 195 -19.47 11.64 -13.78
CA LYS A 195 -19.44 12.51 -14.98
C LYS A 195 -18.08 13.18 -15.13
N PRO A 196 -17.22 12.74 -16.07
CA PRO A 196 -15.88 13.28 -16.23
C PRO A 196 -15.92 14.73 -16.74
N ASP A 197 -15.12 15.58 -16.09
CA ASP A 197 -14.88 16.95 -16.49
C ASP A 197 -13.36 17.18 -16.57
N PHE A 198 -12.82 17.00 -17.77
CA PHE A 198 -11.39 17.16 -18.02
C PHE A 198 -10.90 18.62 -17.92
N SER A 199 -11.79 19.61 -17.91
CA SER A 199 -11.41 21.01 -17.72
C SER A 199 -10.86 21.27 -16.31
N LYS A 200 -11.21 20.43 -15.33
CA LYS A 200 -10.71 20.46 -13.94
C LYS A 200 -9.41 19.70 -13.73
N MET A 201 -8.97 18.95 -14.74
CA MET A 201 -7.73 18.19 -14.67
C MET A 201 -6.53 19.09 -14.90
N THR A 202 -5.55 18.96 -14.04
CA THR A 202 -4.24 19.57 -14.18
C THR A 202 -3.19 18.51 -14.46
N PHE A 203 -2.01 18.90 -14.95
CA PHE A 203 -0.90 17.97 -15.05
C PHE A 203 -0.55 17.35 -13.68
N LYS A 204 -0.63 18.14 -12.60
CA LYS A 204 -0.47 17.64 -11.23
C LYS A 204 -1.50 16.55 -10.87
N SER A 205 -2.75 16.67 -11.32
CA SER A 205 -3.77 15.65 -11.11
C SER A 205 -3.42 14.32 -11.77
N VAL A 206 -2.83 14.34 -12.98
CA VAL A 206 -2.35 13.14 -13.67
C VAL A 206 -1.23 12.47 -12.87
N LEU A 207 -0.24 13.24 -12.41
CA LEU A 207 0.85 12.71 -11.59
C LEU A 207 0.36 12.13 -10.26
N THR A 208 -0.62 12.79 -9.64
CA THR A 208 -1.27 12.29 -8.42
C THR A 208 -2.00 10.96 -8.68
N ALA A 209 -2.65 10.80 -9.85
CA ALA A 209 -3.29 9.54 -10.23
C ALA A 209 -2.27 8.41 -10.43
N MET A 210 -1.11 8.71 -11.02
CA MET A 210 0.00 7.75 -11.15
C MET A 210 0.56 7.34 -9.79
N GLY A 211 0.87 8.29 -8.91
CA GLY A 211 1.32 8.02 -7.55
C GLY A 211 0.28 7.20 -6.76
N GLN A 212 -1.01 7.52 -6.92
CA GLN A 212 -2.09 6.73 -6.30
C GLN A 212 -2.11 5.29 -6.81
N ALA A 213 -1.89 5.05 -8.11
CA ALA A 213 -1.84 3.70 -8.66
C ALA A 213 -0.67 2.88 -8.07
N PHE A 214 0.52 3.48 -7.89
CA PHE A 214 1.64 2.81 -7.23
C PHE A 214 1.35 2.47 -5.77
N TYR A 215 0.83 3.44 -5.03
CA TYR A 215 0.50 3.27 -3.61
C TYR A 215 -0.59 2.22 -3.41
N SER A 216 -1.69 2.31 -4.17
CA SER A 216 -2.83 1.39 -4.10
C SER A 216 -2.41 -0.04 -4.40
N LEU A 217 -1.61 -0.26 -5.44
CA LEU A 217 -1.16 -1.60 -5.84
C LEU A 217 0.03 -2.13 -5.02
N SER A 218 0.46 -1.44 -3.97
CA SER A 218 1.59 -1.83 -3.11
C SER A 218 2.90 -2.06 -3.89
N LEU A 219 3.19 -1.19 -4.88
CA LEU A 219 4.37 -1.27 -5.74
C LEU A 219 5.54 -0.44 -5.20
N GLY A 220 6.77 -0.82 -5.53
CA GLY A 220 7.97 -0.13 -5.08
C GLY A 220 8.31 -0.32 -3.60
N MET A 221 7.62 -1.19 -2.87
CA MET A 221 7.83 -1.43 -1.44
C MET A 221 8.16 -2.90 -1.11
N GLY A 222 8.61 -3.67 -2.08
CA GLY A 222 9.06 -5.04 -1.89
C GLY A 222 7.99 -6.08 -1.55
N ILE A 223 6.72 -5.69 -1.42
CA ILE A 223 5.61 -6.58 -1.06
C ILE A 223 5.37 -7.59 -2.19
N MET A 224 5.24 -7.13 -3.43
CA MET A 224 4.97 -8.02 -4.55
C MET A 224 6.16 -8.93 -4.84
N ILE A 225 7.40 -8.50 -4.56
CA ILE A 225 8.59 -9.36 -4.59
C ILE A 225 8.49 -10.43 -3.50
N THR A 226 8.17 -10.05 -2.26
CA THR A 226 8.03 -10.97 -1.12
C THR A 226 6.94 -12.01 -1.36
N TYR A 227 5.75 -11.58 -1.79
CA TYR A 227 4.64 -12.48 -2.09
C TYR A 227 4.92 -13.35 -3.32
N GLY A 228 5.56 -12.80 -4.35
CA GLY A 228 6.06 -13.55 -5.49
C GLY A 228 7.03 -14.67 -5.08
N SER A 229 7.86 -14.43 -4.06
CA SER A 229 8.81 -15.43 -3.55
C SER A 229 8.14 -16.64 -2.90
N TYR A 230 6.89 -16.51 -2.49
CA TYR A 230 6.08 -17.59 -1.93
C TYR A 230 5.25 -18.33 -2.98
N THR A 231 5.40 -18.01 -4.29
CA THR A 231 4.68 -18.68 -5.37
C THR A 231 5.52 -19.77 -6.02
N GLY A 232 4.88 -20.90 -6.33
CA GLY A 232 5.47 -21.95 -7.17
C GLY A 232 5.16 -21.73 -8.66
N LYS A 233 5.60 -22.69 -9.49
CA LYS A 233 5.37 -22.67 -10.94
C LYS A 233 3.89 -22.88 -11.30
N GLU A 234 3.12 -23.53 -10.43
CA GLU A 234 1.68 -23.80 -10.58
C GLU A 234 0.79 -22.56 -10.56
N ILE A 235 1.31 -21.43 -10.01
CA ILE A 235 0.55 -20.17 -9.94
C ILE A 235 0.82 -19.34 -11.19
N ASN A 236 -0.26 -19.05 -11.93
CA ASN A 236 -0.20 -18.16 -13.09
C ASN A 236 -0.07 -16.70 -12.66
N LEU A 237 1.16 -16.13 -12.69
CA LEU A 237 1.41 -14.76 -12.23
C LEU A 237 0.68 -13.70 -13.06
N CYS A 238 0.58 -13.86 -14.38
CA CYS A 238 -0.10 -12.91 -15.24
C CYS A 238 -1.59 -12.78 -14.88
N ARG A 239 -2.27 -13.92 -14.70
CA ARG A 239 -3.67 -13.95 -14.24
C ARG A 239 -3.81 -13.38 -12.83
N SER A 240 -2.88 -13.71 -11.96
CA SER A 240 -2.90 -13.21 -10.57
C SER A 240 -2.73 -11.69 -10.53
N CYS A 241 -1.77 -11.11 -11.25
CA CYS A 241 -1.60 -9.67 -11.38
C CYS A 241 -2.86 -8.99 -11.89
N ALA A 242 -3.48 -9.53 -12.97
CA ALA A 242 -4.72 -8.98 -13.52
C ALA A 242 -5.86 -8.99 -12.50
N MET A 243 -6.01 -10.09 -11.74
CA MET A 243 -7.04 -10.19 -10.71
C MET A 243 -6.78 -9.25 -9.52
N VAL A 244 -5.52 -9.07 -9.11
CA VAL A 244 -5.17 -8.11 -8.05
C VAL A 244 -5.49 -6.69 -8.49
N CYS A 245 -5.05 -6.27 -9.68
CA CYS A 245 -5.38 -4.96 -10.24
C CYS A 245 -6.91 -4.74 -10.35
N LEU A 246 -7.65 -5.77 -10.76
CA LEU A 246 -9.11 -5.71 -10.88
C LEU A 246 -9.78 -5.54 -9.51
N PHE A 247 -9.43 -6.36 -8.52
CA PHE A 247 -10.02 -6.27 -7.18
C PHE A 247 -9.67 -4.94 -6.50
N ASP A 248 -8.42 -4.49 -6.59
CA ASP A 248 -7.99 -3.19 -6.08
C ASP A 248 -8.81 -2.04 -6.68
N THR A 249 -8.95 -2.02 -8.01
CA THR A 249 -9.72 -0.99 -8.72
C THR A 249 -11.21 -1.04 -8.37
N ILE A 250 -11.83 -2.22 -8.32
CA ILE A 250 -13.24 -2.38 -7.96
C ILE A 250 -13.50 -1.84 -6.54
N ILE A 251 -12.64 -2.17 -5.58
CA ILE A 251 -12.81 -1.69 -4.19
C ILE A 251 -12.64 -0.17 -4.12
N ALA A 252 -11.64 0.42 -4.81
CA ALA A 252 -11.48 1.86 -4.89
C ALA A 252 -12.71 2.55 -5.48
N LEU A 253 -13.28 1.99 -6.56
CA LEU A 253 -14.50 2.51 -7.18
C LEU A 253 -15.73 2.40 -6.25
N LEU A 254 -15.87 1.28 -5.55
CA LEU A 254 -16.96 1.09 -4.58
C LEU A 254 -16.81 2.04 -3.39
N ALA A 255 -15.58 2.33 -2.94
CA ALA A 255 -15.32 3.31 -1.89
C ALA A 255 -15.78 4.72 -2.31
N GLY A 256 -15.53 5.12 -3.55
CA GLY A 256 -16.06 6.38 -4.08
C GLY A 256 -17.60 6.40 -4.12
N LEU A 257 -18.24 5.30 -4.56
CA LEU A 257 -19.71 5.16 -4.55
C LEU A 257 -20.29 5.15 -3.13
N ALA A 258 -19.56 4.68 -2.15
CA ALA A 258 -19.97 4.71 -0.75
C ALA A 258 -19.86 6.12 -0.14
N ILE A 259 -18.82 6.88 -0.51
CA ILE A 259 -18.46 8.13 0.16
C ILE A 259 -19.11 9.34 -0.50
N PHE A 260 -19.01 9.54 -1.82
CA PHE A 260 -19.45 10.77 -2.45
C PHE A 260 -20.94 11.02 -2.40
N PRO A 261 -21.85 10.04 -2.59
CA PRO A 261 -23.28 10.25 -2.40
C PRO A 261 -23.63 10.57 -0.94
N ALA A 262 -22.97 9.93 0.04
CA ALA A 262 -23.22 10.18 1.45
C ALA A 262 -22.74 11.58 1.89
N VAL A 263 -21.56 12.00 1.44
CA VAL A 263 -21.02 13.35 1.69
C VAL A 263 -21.91 14.42 1.05
N ALA A 264 -22.36 14.23 -0.19
CA ALA A 264 -23.21 15.17 -0.88
C ALA A 264 -24.64 15.23 -0.29
N HIS A 265 -25.15 14.13 0.24
CA HIS A 265 -26.40 14.12 0.99
C HIS A 265 -26.31 14.98 2.27
N PHE A 266 -25.19 14.91 2.97
CA PHE A 266 -24.94 15.70 4.18
C PHE A 266 -24.70 17.17 3.84
N ASP A 267 -23.77 17.48 2.96
CA ASP A 267 -23.47 18.83 2.47
C ASP A 267 -22.75 18.78 1.12
N PRO A 268 -23.42 19.13 0.00
CA PRO A 268 -22.79 19.14 -1.33
C PRO A 268 -21.57 20.08 -1.46
N SER A 269 -21.42 21.08 -0.61
CA SER A 269 -20.28 22.02 -0.63
C SER A 269 -18.98 21.36 -0.19
N LEU A 270 -19.05 20.21 0.50
CA LEU A 270 -17.88 19.42 0.90
C LEU A 270 -17.25 18.65 -0.26
N LEU A 271 -17.96 18.48 -1.40
CA LEU A 271 -17.41 17.89 -2.60
C LEU A 271 -16.26 18.76 -3.13
N GLY A 272 -15.06 18.20 -3.23
CA GLY A 272 -13.86 18.91 -3.69
C GLY A 272 -13.11 19.73 -2.62
N SER A 273 -13.66 19.84 -1.40
CA SER A 273 -13.07 20.63 -0.31
C SER A 273 -12.38 19.79 0.76
N SER A 274 -12.63 18.48 0.80
CA SER A 274 -12.17 17.56 1.85
C SER A 274 -10.65 17.48 1.91
N LYS A 275 -10.06 17.54 3.11
CA LYS A 275 -8.60 17.52 3.30
C LYS A 275 -8.17 16.28 4.10
N GLY A 276 -7.34 15.44 3.49
CA GLY A 276 -6.55 14.40 4.15
C GLY A 276 -7.32 13.53 5.14
N VAL A 277 -6.73 13.38 6.32
CA VAL A 277 -7.26 12.58 7.45
C VAL A 277 -8.64 13.05 7.91
N ALA A 278 -8.96 14.34 7.74
CA ALA A 278 -10.24 14.91 8.15
C ALA A 278 -11.45 14.31 7.41
N LEU A 279 -11.32 13.90 6.15
CA LEU A 279 -12.42 13.24 5.44
C LEU A 279 -12.90 12.00 6.19
N MET A 280 -11.98 11.17 6.66
CA MET A 280 -12.28 9.87 7.26
C MET A 280 -12.68 9.97 8.74
N TYR A 281 -11.99 10.82 9.51
CA TYR A 281 -12.12 10.81 10.97
C TYR A 281 -12.89 12.02 11.53
N ILE A 282 -13.30 12.97 10.67
CA ILE A 282 -14.14 14.11 11.04
C ILE A 282 -15.42 14.10 10.20
N ILE A 283 -15.30 14.25 8.87
CA ILE A 283 -16.48 14.44 8.00
C ILE A 283 -17.37 13.20 7.97
N LEU A 284 -16.81 12.00 7.73
CA LEU A 284 -17.63 10.77 7.67
C LEU A 284 -18.31 10.42 9.00
N PRO A 285 -17.69 10.55 10.18
CA PRO A 285 -18.40 10.44 11.45
C PRO A 285 -19.61 11.38 11.59
N ASP A 286 -19.47 12.65 11.18
CA ASP A 286 -20.57 13.62 11.21
C ASP A 286 -21.68 13.24 10.22
N VAL A 287 -21.31 12.79 9.01
CA VAL A 287 -22.25 12.23 8.02
C VAL A 287 -23.03 11.06 8.59
N PHE A 288 -22.36 10.09 9.22
CA PHE A 288 -23.02 8.93 9.81
C PHE A 288 -23.93 9.32 11.01
N GLU A 289 -23.50 10.26 11.85
CA GLU A 289 -24.33 10.73 12.98
C GLU A 289 -25.62 11.42 12.48
N SER A 290 -25.57 12.16 11.37
CA SER A 290 -26.76 12.78 10.76
C SER A 290 -27.80 11.77 10.28
N MET A 291 -27.39 10.51 10.01
CA MET A 291 -28.30 9.42 9.62
C MET A 291 -29.01 8.76 10.81
N GLY A 292 -28.81 9.22 12.05
CA GLY A 292 -29.43 8.72 13.27
C GLY A 292 -29.06 7.26 13.60
N ALA A 293 -30.02 6.43 14.00
CA ALA A 293 -29.76 5.04 14.42
C ALA A 293 -29.17 4.16 13.30
N ALA A 294 -29.60 4.34 12.06
CA ALA A 294 -29.04 3.63 10.91
C ALA A 294 -27.57 4.01 10.67
N GLY A 295 -27.24 5.28 10.88
CA GLY A 295 -25.88 5.79 10.74
C GLY A 295 -24.88 5.13 11.68
N ARG A 296 -25.27 4.73 12.90
CA ARG A 296 -24.41 3.99 13.83
C ARG A 296 -24.03 2.61 13.30
N VAL A 297 -24.96 1.91 12.67
CA VAL A 297 -24.73 0.61 12.03
C VAL A 297 -23.81 0.78 10.81
N VAL A 298 -24.04 1.82 9.99
CA VAL A 298 -23.20 2.13 8.83
C VAL A 298 -21.81 2.56 9.27
N SER A 299 -21.68 3.37 10.32
CA SER A 299 -20.40 3.76 10.92
C SER A 299 -19.61 2.54 11.38
N PHE A 300 -20.24 1.63 12.12
CA PHE A 300 -19.60 0.37 12.53
C PHE A 300 -19.14 -0.45 11.31
N ALA A 301 -20.02 -0.67 10.35
CA ALA A 301 -19.70 -1.45 9.14
C ALA A 301 -18.54 -0.82 8.37
N PHE A 302 -18.56 0.51 8.19
CA PHE A 302 -17.52 1.25 7.49
C PHE A 302 -16.17 1.16 8.22
N PHE A 303 -16.09 1.53 9.50
CA PHE A 303 -14.82 1.51 10.23
C PHE A 303 -14.29 0.08 10.46
N PHE A 304 -15.17 -0.91 10.65
CA PHE A 304 -14.79 -2.31 10.71
C PHE A 304 -14.20 -2.80 9.39
N MET A 305 -14.82 -2.44 8.27
CA MET A 305 -14.27 -2.73 6.92
C MET A 305 -12.90 -2.08 6.73
N VAL A 306 -12.74 -0.81 7.14
CA VAL A 306 -11.46 -0.09 7.05
C VAL A 306 -10.40 -0.75 7.95
N ALA A 307 -10.79 -1.23 9.15
CA ALA A 307 -9.89 -1.99 10.03
C ALA A 307 -9.41 -3.30 9.38
N ILE A 308 -10.31 -4.03 8.72
CA ILE A 308 -9.96 -5.25 7.95
C ILE A 308 -8.94 -4.89 6.86
N ALA A 309 -9.20 -3.88 6.05
CA ALA A 309 -8.32 -3.44 4.98
C ALA A 309 -6.95 -2.99 5.53
N ALA A 310 -6.94 -2.25 6.63
CA ALA A 310 -5.71 -1.82 7.27
C ALA A 310 -4.87 -3.00 7.81
N ILE A 311 -5.52 -3.99 8.44
CA ILE A 311 -4.83 -5.18 8.97
C ILE A 311 -4.24 -6.02 7.84
N THR A 312 -4.97 -6.25 6.75
CA THR A 312 -4.44 -7.04 5.61
C THR A 312 -3.22 -6.38 4.97
N SER A 313 -3.21 -5.06 4.86
CA SER A 313 -2.09 -4.30 4.32
C SER A 313 -0.89 -4.26 5.27
N VAL A 314 -1.08 -3.97 6.57
CA VAL A 314 0.05 -3.92 7.51
C VAL A 314 0.72 -5.28 7.70
N VAL A 315 -0.02 -6.38 7.61
CA VAL A 315 0.52 -7.74 7.63
C VAL A 315 1.52 -7.93 6.49
N SER A 316 1.22 -7.48 5.28
CA SER A 316 2.13 -7.59 4.14
C SER A 316 3.37 -6.70 4.29
N LEU A 317 3.21 -5.48 4.82
CA LEU A 317 4.31 -4.57 5.10
C LEU A 317 5.30 -5.17 6.12
N ILE A 318 4.79 -5.66 7.26
CA ILE A 318 5.63 -6.29 8.30
C ILE A 318 6.26 -7.59 7.76
N GLU A 319 5.57 -8.33 6.89
CA GLU A 319 6.09 -9.59 6.31
C GLU A 319 7.35 -9.36 5.48
N VAL A 320 7.43 -8.28 4.69
CA VAL A 320 8.64 -7.95 3.91
C VAL A 320 9.86 -7.82 4.82
N VAL A 321 9.72 -7.05 5.90
CA VAL A 321 10.81 -6.83 6.87
C VAL A 321 11.11 -8.10 7.65
N THR A 322 10.07 -8.83 8.06
CA THR A 322 10.21 -10.11 8.78
C THR A 322 10.95 -11.13 7.95
N GLN A 323 10.63 -11.28 6.66
CA GLN A 323 11.31 -12.20 5.76
C GLN A 323 12.80 -11.85 5.61
N PHE A 324 13.12 -10.56 5.47
CA PHE A 324 14.50 -10.12 5.41
C PHE A 324 15.26 -10.43 6.71
N VAL A 325 14.71 -10.09 7.86
CA VAL A 325 15.32 -10.32 9.19
C VAL A 325 15.53 -11.82 9.43
N LEU A 326 14.51 -12.64 9.17
CA LEU A 326 14.57 -14.10 9.31
C LEU A 326 15.69 -14.70 8.47
N GLN A 327 15.78 -14.32 7.19
CA GLN A 327 16.76 -14.90 6.27
C GLN A 327 18.17 -14.34 6.48
N LYS A 328 18.30 -13.06 6.89
CA LYS A 328 19.61 -12.44 7.12
C LYS A 328 20.26 -12.91 8.42
N PHE A 329 19.48 -12.98 9.51
CA PHE A 329 19.99 -13.30 10.84
C PHE A 329 19.76 -14.75 11.25
N HIS A 330 19.14 -15.57 10.38
CA HIS A 330 18.85 -16.98 10.62
C HIS A 330 18.08 -17.25 11.93
N ILE A 331 17.23 -16.31 12.34
CA ILE A 331 16.36 -16.43 13.53
C ILE A 331 14.96 -16.94 13.12
N ASN A 332 14.23 -17.51 14.08
CA ASN A 332 12.91 -18.05 13.77
C ASN A 332 11.89 -16.95 13.43
N ARG A 333 10.84 -17.33 12.68
CA ARG A 333 9.82 -16.40 12.18
C ARG A 333 9.12 -15.60 13.28
N LYS A 334 8.80 -16.26 14.41
CA LYS A 334 8.08 -15.63 15.52
C LYS A 334 8.91 -14.51 16.14
N LEU A 335 10.20 -14.78 16.41
CA LEU A 335 11.11 -13.78 16.95
C LEU A 335 11.36 -12.64 15.97
N SER A 336 11.53 -12.96 14.67
CA SER A 336 11.70 -11.93 13.62
C SER A 336 10.50 -10.97 13.58
N ALA A 337 9.27 -11.51 13.58
CA ALA A 337 8.05 -10.70 13.57
C ALA A 337 7.91 -9.84 14.83
N LEU A 338 8.22 -10.39 16.00
CA LEU A 338 8.17 -9.64 17.27
C LEU A 338 9.20 -8.51 17.32
N VAL A 339 10.44 -8.76 16.88
CA VAL A 339 11.49 -7.73 16.85
C VAL A 339 11.11 -6.59 15.90
N VAL A 340 10.66 -6.93 14.68
CA VAL A 340 10.23 -5.92 13.69
C VAL A 340 9.07 -5.11 14.23
N ALA A 341 8.05 -5.76 14.79
CA ALA A 341 6.88 -5.11 15.35
C ALA A 341 7.24 -4.20 16.54
N ALA A 342 8.11 -4.65 17.45
CA ALA A 342 8.54 -3.85 18.59
C ALA A 342 9.29 -2.57 18.15
N LEU A 343 10.17 -2.68 17.15
CA LEU A 343 10.88 -1.52 16.60
C LEU A 343 9.92 -0.54 15.92
N CYS A 344 9.01 -1.04 15.07
CA CYS A 344 8.02 -0.20 14.42
C CYS A 344 7.07 0.46 15.44
N PHE A 345 6.64 -0.29 16.47
CA PHE A 345 5.81 0.25 17.55
C PHE A 345 6.51 1.38 18.30
N ALA A 346 7.78 1.21 18.66
CA ALA A 346 8.55 2.26 19.33
C ALA A 346 8.60 3.56 18.50
N VAL A 347 8.78 3.45 17.18
CA VAL A 347 8.78 4.62 16.27
C VAL A 347 7.36 5.18 16.06
N SER A 348 6.32 4.36 16.14
CA SER A 348 4.93 4.83 16.00
C SER A 348 4.46 5.72 17.17
N ILE A 349 5.08 5.62 18.35
CA ILE A 349 4.71 6.44 19.52
C ILE A 349 4.86 7.96 19.26
N PRO A 350 6.03 8.50 18.89
CA PRO A 350 6.15 9.92 18.58
C PRO A 350 5.30 10.36 17.39
N ILE A 351 5.07 9.48 16.42
CA ILE A 351 4.17 9.75 15.28
C ILE A 351 2.72 9.94 15.77
N GLY A 352 2.26 9.04 16.65
CA GLY A 352 0.90 9.11 17.21
C GLY A 352 0.68 10.38 18.04
N ILE A 353 1.67 10.78 18.84
CA ILE A 353 1.62 12.02 19.63
C ILE A 353 1.57 13.23 18.70
N SER A 354 2.44 13.30 17.70
CA SER A 354 2.48 14.40 16.73
C SER A 354 1.16 14.53 15.96
N LEU A 355 0.62 13.42 15.46
CA LEU A 355 -0.63 13.41 14.72
C LEU A 355 -1.83 13.84 15.57
N GLY A 356 -1.85 13.49 16.86
CA GLY A 356 -2.88 13.89 17.80
C GLY A 356 -2.99 15.40 17.92
N HIS A 357 -1.87 16.08 18.09
CA HIS A 357 -1.84 17.56 18.17
C HIS A 357 -2.25 18.23 16.85
N VAL A 358 -1.81 17.69 15.71
CA VAL A 358 -2.19 18.21 14.38
C VAL A 358 -3.70 18.08 14.15
N ALA A 359 -4.31 16.98 14.59
CA ALA A 359 -5.76 16.73 14.39
C ALA A 359 -6.66 17.76 15.09
N ILE A 360 -6.16 18.44 16.14
CA ILE A 360 -6.89 19.49 16.86
C ILE A 360 -6.34 20.91 16.57
N ASN A 361 -5.51 21.05 15.53
CA ASN A 361 -4.87 22.32 15.14
C ASN A 361 -4.03 22.99 16.26
N GLU A 362 -3.42 22.23 17.15
CA GLU A 362 -2.46 22.77 18.11
C GLU A 362 -1.15 23.13 17.44
N GLN A 363 -0.72 24.39 17.62
CA GLN A 363 0.55 24.90 17.06
C GLN A 363 1.80 24.31 17.73
N SER A 364 1.67 23.63 18.88
CA SER A 364 2.76 23.04 19.66
C SER A 364 3.04 21.57 19.30
N SER A 365 2.58 21.09 18.15
CA SER A 365 2.83 19.72 17.70
C SER A 365 4.32 19.40 17.63
N PRO A 366 4.78 18.25 18.16
CA PRO A 366 6.13 17.78 17.89
C PRO A 366 6.36 17.68 16.40
N ALA A 367 7.36 18.41 15.89
CA ALA A 367 7.65 18.49 14.47
C ALA A 367 9.03 17.90 14.15
N LEU A 368 9.15 17.25 13.00
CA LEU A 368 10.39 16.79 12.42
C LEU A 368 10.70 17.65 11.19
N PHE A 369 11.74 18.46 11.28
CA PHE A 369 12.11 19.44 10.23
C PHE A 369 10.97 20.41 9.84
N GLY A 370 10.11 20.77 10.80
CA GLY A 370 9.02 21.73 10.58
C GLY A 370 7.72 21.11 10.04
N MET A 371 7.64 19.80 9.91
CA MET A 371 6.43 19.06 9.51
C MET A 371 6.03 18.09 10.62
N ASP A 372 4.75 17.69 10.67
CA ASP A 372 4.36 16.60 11.54
C ASP A 372 5.01 15.28 11.10
N TRP A 373 5.18 14.37 12.05
CA TRP A 373 5.91 13.13 11.81
C TRP A 373 5.23 12.22 10.79
N LEU A 374 3.90 12.16 10.76
CA LEU A 374 3.18 11.34 9.79
C LEU A 374 3.43 11.87 8.38
N THR A 375 3.23 13.17 8.15
CA THR A 375 3.47 13.81 6.85
C THR A 375 4.92 13.62 6.41
N PHE A 376 5.89 13.80 7.32
CA PHE A 376 7.29 13.58 6.99
C PHE A 376 7.57 12.14 6.51
N PHE A 377 7.10 11.12 7.24
CA PHE A 377 7.32 9.72 6.86
C PHE A 377 6.56 9.34 5.58
N ASP A 378 5.34 9.86 5.41
CA ASP A 378 4.52 9.63 4.22
C ASP A 378 5.19 10.23 2.96
N GLU A 379 5.65 11.48 3.03
CA GLU A 379 6.33 12.15 1.91
C GLU A 379 7.67 11.45 1.57
N VAL A 380 8.48 11.08 2.56
CA VAL A 380 9.72 10.34 2.34
C VAL A 380 9.45 9.02 1.61
N THR A 381 8.43 8.27 2.04
CA THR A 381 8.15 6.95 1.46
C THR A 381 7.40 7.03 0.15
N ASN A 382 6.28 7.76 0.10
CA ASN A 382 5.37 7.76 -1.05
C ASN A 382 5.82 8.69 -2.18
N THR A 383 6.35 9.88 -1.84
CA THR A 383 6.73 10.87 -2.85
C THR A 383 8.10 10.57 -3.45
N VAL A 384 9.05 10.00 -2.67
CA VAL A 384 10.43 9.80 -3.12
C VAL A 384 10.81 8.32 -3.23
N LEU A 385 10.77 7.56 -2.12
CA LEU A 385 11.38 6.22 -2.11
C LEU A 385 10.64 5.18 -2.95
N MET A 386 9.31 5.20 -2.98
CA MET A 386 8.52 4.23 -3.73
C MET A 386 8.69 4.37 -5.25
N PRO A 387 8.61 5.58 -5.86
CA PRO A 387 8.91 5.74 -7.28
C PRO A 387 10.34 5.31 -7.63
N VAL A 388 11.33 5.68 -6.81
CA VAL A 388 12.73 5.24 -6.99
C VAL A 388 12.84 3.71 -6.98
N CYS A 389 12.16 3.03 -6.05
CA CYS A 389 12.18 1.57 -5.97
C CYS A 389 11.46 0.90 -7.14
N ALA A 390 10.33 1.45 -7.58
CA ALA A 390 9.62 0.98 -8.78
C ALA A 390 10.49 1.15 -10.04
N LEU A 391 11.24 2.27 -10.14
CA LEU A 391 12.22 2.47 -11.20
C LEU A 391 13.33 1.40 -11.17
N PHE A 392 13.81 1.02 -9.97
CA PHE A 392 14.79 -0.06 -9.83
C PHE A 392 14.25 -1.41 -10.34
N ALA A 393 12.98 -1.73 -10.08
CA ALA A 393 12.32 -2.92 -10.62
C ALA A 393 12.25 -2.87 -12.16
N CYS A 394 11.87 -1.72 -12.72
CA CYS A 394 11.83 -1.51 -14.17
C CYS A 394 13.22 -1.65 -14.81
N ILE A 395 14.26 -1.04 -14.23
CA ILE A 395 15.64 -1.18 -14.72
C ILE A 395 16.09 -2.63 -14.66
N THR A 396 15.82 -3.30 -13.55
CA THR A 396 16.24 -4.70 -13.35
C THR A 396 15.60 -5.63 -14.38
N VAL A 397 14.30 -5.51 -14.59
CA VAL A 397 13.54 -6.39 -15.49
C VAL A 397 13.65 -5.93 -16.94
N GLY A 398 13.65 -4.63 -17.18
CA GLY A 398 13.69 -4.07 -18.52
C GLY A 398 15.06 -4.14 -19.21
N TRP A 399 16.16 -4.01 -18.44
CA TRP A 399 17.49 -3.81 -19.01
C TRP A 399 18.52 -4.86 -18.58
N ILE A 400 18.47 -5.34 -17.32
CA ILE A 400 19.45 -6.29 -16.80
C ILE A 400 19.01 -7.74 -17.07
N LEU A 401 17.78 -8.10 -16.66
CA LEU A 401 17.23 -9.45 -16.86
C LEU A 401 16.67 -9.65 -18.26
N THR A 402 16.18 -8.62 -18.88
CA THR A 402 15.45 -8.48 -20.14
C THR A 402 14.02 -9.04 -20.13
N PRO A 403 13.05 -8.33 -20.71
CA PRO A 403 11.64 -8.75 -20.71
C PRO A 403 11.42 -10.05 -21.49
N GLU A 404 12.22 -10.31 -22.51
CA GLU A 404 12.16 -11.55 -23.31
C GLU A 404 12.47 -12.77 -22.45
N ARG A 405 13.47 -12.67 -21.58
CA ARG A 405 13.80 -13.72 -20.60
C ARG A 405 12.71 -13.90 -19.56
N VAL A 406 12.12 -12.79 -19.07
CA VAL A 406 10.99 -12.86 -18.14
C VAL A 406 9.79 -13.58 -18.78
N ILE A 407 9.45 -13.24 -20.04
CA ILE A 407 8.38 -13.91 -20.79
C ILE A 407 8.68 -15.41 -20.95
N ALA A 408 9.90 -15.76 -21.34
CA ALA A 408 10.29 -17.18 -21.48
C ALA A 408 10.17 -17.94 -20.16
N GLU A 409 10.66 -17.38 -19.04
CA GLU A 409 10.57 -17.99 -17.71
C GLU A 409 9.11 -18.12 -17.22
N LEU A 410 8.23 -17.16 -17.56
CA LEU A 410 6.79 -17.24 -17.28
C LEU A 410 6.13 -18.38 -18.07
N GLU A 411 6.47 -18.53 -19.34
CA GLU A 411 5.93 -19.58 -20.23
C GLU A 411 6.42 -20.98 -19.86
N GLU A 412 7.70 -21.13 -19.51
CA GLU A 412 8.26 -22.36 -18.94
C GLU A 412 7.54 -22.78 -17.65
N ALA A 413 7.06 -21.82 -16.88
CA ALA A 413 6.24 -22.07 -15.71
C ALA A 413 4.74 -22.28 -16.02
N GLY A 414 4.37 -22.48 -17.29
CA GLY A 414 2.99 -22.72 -17.71
C GLY A 414 2.10 -21.47 -17.80
N THR A 415 2.66 -20.27 -17.62
CA THR A 415 1.92 -19.01 -17.79
C THR A 415 1.95 -18.58 -19.24
N LYS A 416 0.91 -18.86 -20.03
CA LYS A 416 0.78 -18.35 -21.40
C LYS A 416 0.39 -16.86 -21.35
N LEU A 417 1.24 -15.98 -21.86
CA LEU A 417 0.90 -14.58 -22.03
C LEU A 417 0.05 -14.39 -23.30
N PRO A 418 -1.05 -13.60 -23.23
CA PRO A 418 -1.76 -13.17 -24.42
C PRO A 418 -0.81 -12.48 -25.42
N ALA A 419 -1.03 -12.67 -26.73
CA ALA A 419 -0.18 -12.11 -27.78
C ALA A 419 0.01 -10.60 -27.65
N PHE A 420 -1.04 -9.86 -27.29
CA PHE A 420 -0.99 -8.43 -27.01
C PHE A 420 0.01 -8.09 -25.88
N LEU A 421 -0.08 -8.77 -24.74
CA LEU A 421 0.84 -8.53 -23.61
C LEU A 421 2.28 -8.90 -23.95
N ARG A 422 2.49 -9.97 -24.73
CA ARG A 422 3.82 -10.36 -25.21
C ARG A 422 4.47 -9.26 -26.06
N ALA A 423 3.69 -8.55 -26.87
CA ALA A 423 4.16 -7.45 -27.71
C ALA A 423 4.36 -6.14 -26.89
N VAL A 424 3.41 -5.82 -26.00
CA VAL A 424 3.38 -4.53 -25.30
C VAL A 424 4.26 -4.51 -24.05
N TYR A 425 4.35 -5.60 -23.29
CA TYR A 425 5.10 -5.67 -22.04
C TYR A 425 6.57 -5.23 -22.16
N PRO A 426 7.34 -5.66 -23.18
CA PRO A 426 8.74 -5.21 -23.34
C PRO A 426 8.87 -3.69 -23.54
N VAL A 427 7.97 -3.10 -24.32
CA VAL A 427 7.97 -1.65 -24.56
C VAL A 427 7.59 -0.89 -23.29
N MET A 428 6.57 -1.37 -22.57
CA MET A 428 6.11 -0.77 -21.32
C MET A 428 7.22 -0.78 -20.28
N ILE A 429 7.79 -1.94 -19.95
CA ILE A 429 8.72 -2.07 -18.84
C ILE A 429 10.11 -1.45 -19.13
N ARG A 430 10.52 -1.37 -20.41
CA ARG A 430 11.79 -0.74 -20.80
C ARG A 430 11.70 0.77 -20.92
N PHE A 431 10.63 1.29 -21.45
CA PHE A 431 10.59 2.69 -21.88
C PHE A 431 9.45 3.48 -21.23
N LEU A 432 8.20 3.08 -21.42
CA LEU A 432 7.07 3.90 -21.02
C LEU A 432 6.94 3.98 -19.48
N THR A 433 6.95 2.84 -18.81
CA THR A 433 6.79 2.81 -17.34
C THR A 433 7.93 3.57 -16.63
N PRO A 434 9.23 3.31 -16.91
CA PRO A 434 10.29 4.08 -16.25
C PRO A 434 10.30 5.57 -16.63
N ALA A 435 9.95 5.93 -17.87
CA ALA A 435 9.83 7.33 -18.26
C ALA A 435 8.73 8.06 -17.47
N LEU A 436 7.58 7.43 -17.31
CA LEU A 436 6.46 7.97 -16.53
C LEU A 436 6.80 8.06 -15.04
N ILE A 437 7.47 7.05 -14.48
CA ILE A 437 7.95 7.08 -13.09
C ILE A 437 8.94 8.23 -12.88
N LEU A 438 9.90 8.42 -13.79
CA LEU A 438 10.84 9.54 -13.73
C LEU A 438 10.14 10.90 -13.77
N VAL A 439 9.10 11.04 -14.58
CA VAL A 439 8.29 12.26 -14.60
C VAL A 439 7.63 12.50 -13.24
N VAL A 440 7.00 11.48 -12.64
CA VAL A 440 6.40 11.59 -11.30
C VAL A 440 7.45 11.97 -10.27
N GLU A 441 8.61 11.32 -10.27
CA GLU A 441 9.69 11.57 -9.34
C GLU A 441 10.21 13.02 -9.45
N ILE A 442 10.53 13.48 -10.66
CA ILE A 442 11.02 14.85 -10.90
C ILE A 442 10.00 15.89 -10.39
N PHE A 443 8.72 15.70 -10.71
CA PHE A 443 7.68 16.64 -10.27
C PHE A 443 7.43 16.56 -8.76
N GLY A 444 7.48 15.37 -8.17
CA GLY A 444 7.44 15.18 -6.72
C GLY A 444 8.55 15.98 -6.05
N LEU A 445 9.80 15.80 -6.50
CA LEU A 445 10.96 16.52 -5.98
C LEU A 445 10.84 18.05 -6.14
N VAL A 446 10.40 18.53 -7.30
CA VAL A 446 10.18 19.96 -7.54
C VAL A 446 9.10 20.49 -6.59
N SER A 447 8.00 19.75 -6.40
CA SER A 447 6.92 20.13 -5.47
C SER A 447 7.42 20.23 -4.04
N GLU A 448 8.19 19.24 -3.57
CA GLU A 448 8.77 19.24 -2.21
C GLU A 448 9.71 20.44 -1.97
N ILE A 449 10.56 20.74 -2.95
CA ILE A 449 11.46 21.91 -2.89
C ILE A 449 10.66 23.21 -2.84
N GLN A 450 9.62 23.34 -3.69
CA GLN A 450 8.77 24.53 -3.72
C GLN A 450 7.96 24.72 -2.42
N ASN A 451 7.51 23.61 -1.81
CA ASN A 451 6.79 23.60 -0.53
C ASN A 451 7.71 23.76 0.69
N LYS A 452 9.00 24.02 0.48
CA LYS A 452 10.04 24.12 1.53
C LYS A 452 10.25 22.81 2.31
N ALA A 453 9.84 21.68 1.75
CA ALA A 453 10.06 20.35 2.30
C ALA A 453 11.40 19.72 1.83
N THR A 454 12.38 20.54 1.50
CA THR A 454 13.74 20.12 1.11
C THR A 454 14.34 19.07 2.07
N PRO A 455 14.13 19.11 3.40
CA PRO A 455 14.62 18.08 4.30
C PRO A 455 14.10 16.67 3.99
N VAL A 456 12.87 16.51 3.48
CA VAL A 456 12.30 15.25 3.04
C VAL A 456 13.15 14.63 1.92
N VAL A 457 13.45 15.44 0.89
CA VAL A 457 14.25 15.03 -0.26
C VAL A 457 15.67 14.63 0.19
N ILE A 458 16.32 15.47 1.01
CA ILE A 458 17.67 15.18 1.51
C ILE A 458 17.68 13.89 2.32
N PHE A 459 16.73 13.71 3.22
CA PHE A 459 16.64 12.52 4.08
C PHE A 459 16.38 11.26 3.25
N ALA A 460 15.45 11.30 2.27
CA ALA A 460 15.14 10.16 1.43
C ALA A 460 16.35 9.71 0.59
N TYR A 461 17.05 10.64 -0.08
CA TYR A 461 18.25 10.28 -0.85
C TYR A 461 19.44 9.90 0.03
N ALA A 462 19.57 10.47 1.22
CA ALA A 462 20.56 10.01 2.22
C ALA A 462 20.30 8.55 2.60
N LEU A 463 19.03 8.14 2.80
CA LEU A 463 18.67 6.73 3.03
C LEU A 463 19.05 5.83 1.86
N VAL A 464 18.84 6.28 0.62
CA VAL A 464 19.25 5.53 -0.58
C VAL A 464 20.76 5.33 -0.60
N LEU A 465 21.55 6.39 -0.37
CA LEU A 465 23.00 6.32 -0.34
C LEU A 465 23.53 5.46 0.82
N LEU A 466 22.97 5.65 2.03
CA LEU A 466 23.34 4.84 3.20
C LEU A 466 22.96 3.38 3.02
N GLY A 467 21.80 3.10 2.43
CA GLY A 467 21.38 1.75 2.09
C GLY A 467 22.31 1.08 1.08
N ALA A 468 22.72 1.80 0.04
CA ALA A 468 23.71 1.32 -0.91
C ALA A 468 25.06 1.06 -0.22
N LEU A 469 25.54 2.00 0.60
CA LEU A 469 26.80 1.84 1.36
C LEU A 469 26.74 0.63 2.30
N ALA A 470 25.68 0.51 3.10
CA ALA A 470 25.47 -0.63 4.00
C ALA A 470 25.45 -1.96 3.25
N TYR A 471 24.81 -2.01 2.07
CA TYR A 471 24.83 -3.19 1.23
C TYR A 471 26.25 -3.58 0.80
N PHE A 472 27.02 -2.63 0.26
CA PHE A 472 28.38 -2.91 -0.21
C PHE A 472 29.33 -3.31 0.92
N LEU A 473 29.19 -2.74 2.11
CA LEU A 473 30.03 -3.05 3.26
C LEU A 473 29.67 -4.41 3.91
N PHE A 474 28.38 -4.70 4.09
CA PHE A 474 27.93 -5.79 4.98
C PHE A 474 27.14 -6.91 4.31
N LEU A 475 26.51 -6.67 3.15
CA LEU A 475 25.55 -7.60 2.56
C LEU A 475 26.02 -8.20 1.24
N ARG A 476 26.87 -7.51 0.47
CA ARG A 476 27.29 -7.93 -0.87
C ARG A 476 27.97 -9.30 -0.89
N ASN A 477 28.83 -9.58 0.08
CA ASN A 477 29.66 -10.80 0.14
C ASN A 477 29.00 -11.98 0.86
N GLY A 478 27.81 -11.79 1.49
CA GLY A 478 27.05 -12.86 2.09
C GLY A 478 26.56 -13.88 1.04
N SER A 479 26.47 -15.17 1.40
CA SER A 479 25.87 -16.20 0.53
C SER A 479 24.40 -15.87 0.23
N THR A 480 23.91 -16.25 -0.94
CA THR A 480 22.50 -16.04 -1.28
C THR A 480 21.57 -17.04 -0.58
N GLY A 481 22.14 -18.15 -0.04
CA GLY A 481 21.39 -19.21 0.63
C GLY A 481 20.32 -19.87 -0.26
N THR A 482 20.39 -19.68 -1.56
CA THR A 482 19.44 -20.21 -2.54
C THR A 482 20.00 -21.37 -3.30
N ASN A 483 19.14 -22.26 -3.82
CA ASN A 483 19.53 -23.35 -4.74
C ASN A 483 20.30 -22.88 -5.99
N ALA A 484 20.42 -21.56 -6.21
CA ALA A 484 21.22 -20.97 -7.27
C ALA A 484 22.73 -21.07 -6.99
N ASP A 485 23.16 -21.06 -5.71
CA ASP A 485 24.56 -21.22 -5.34
C ASP A 485 25.05 -22.68 -5.59
N GLU A 486 24.16 -23.68 -5.44
CA GLU A 486 24.44 -25.08 -5.77
C GLU A 486 24.58 -25.33 -7.27
N LYS A 487 23.87 -24.58 -8.12
CA LYS A 487 23.97 -24.69 -9.58
C LYS A 487 25.13 -23.91 -10.19
N ALA A 488 25.66 -22.92 -9.49
CA ALA A 488 26.83 -22.17 -9.94
C ALA A 488 28.17 -22.84 -9.55
N SER A 489 28.11 -23.79 -8.59
CA SER A 489 29.28 -24.58 -8.14
C SER A 489 29.40 -25.94 -8.83
N LYS A 490 28.45 -26.30 -9.69
CA LYS A 490 28.50 -27.46 -10.60
C LYS A 490 28.58 -26.98 -12.05
#